data_2903e07f02e3ccbf06bf5310e75d48bf
#
_entry.id   2903e07f02e3ccbf06bf5310e75d48bf
#
_cell.length_a   1.000
_cell.length_b   1.000
_cell.length_c   1.000
_cell.angle_alpha   90.00
_cell.angle_beta   90.00
_cell.angle_gamma   90.00
#
_symmetry.space_group_name_H-M   'P 1'
#
loop_
_entity.id
_entity.type
_entity.pdbx_description
1 polymer ?
#
loop_
_entity_poly.entity_id
_entity_poly.type
_entity_poly.pdbx_seq_one_letter_code
_entity_poly.pdbx_strand_id
1 'polypeptide(L)'
;MTFRLTTMTAAMAALALTPACAESKAAPVADREAMEQVVREYILENPEIIEEALIKLSAKQQAAASQEAQKAIASNFDAIYNNENDYFIGPADAEITVVEFFDYRCGWCKRSVEWVQELPEDYDGNVRVVFKELPIFGGISETASL
;
A
#
# COMPACT_ATOMS: atom_id res chain seq x y z
N MET A 1 63.54 -59.47 14.75
CA MET A 1 62.08 -59.03 14.66
C MET A 1 62.06 -57.71 13.97
N THR A 2 61.82 -57.77 12.70
CA THR A 2 61.82 -56.59 11.79
C THR A 2 60.38 -56.21 11.46
N PHE A 3 59.95 -55.06 11.92
CA PHE A 3 58.61 -54.50 11.67
C PHE A 3 58.64 -53.68 10.36
N ARG A 4 57.93 -54.14 9.36
CA ARG A 4 57.82 -53.44 8.08
C ARG A 4 56.64 -52.42 8.18
N LEU A 5 56.98 -51.16 8.04
CA LEU A 5 56.03 -50.04 7.97
C LEU A 5 55.59 -49.89 6.53
N THR A 6 54.34 -50.21 6.25
CA THR A 6 53.70 -49.98 4.94
C THR A 6 53.06 -48.59 4.92
N THR A 7 53.60 -47.73 4.09
CA THR A 7 53.08 -46.41 3.80
C THR A 7 51.85 -46.50 2.89
N MET A 8 50.71 -46.07 3.42
CA MET A 8 49.45 -45.97 2.68
C MET A 8 49.32 -44.54 2.12
N THR A 9 49.51 -44.40 0.81
CA THR A 9 49.31 -43.13 0.10
C THR A 9 47.81 -42.93 -0.13
N ALA A 10 47.24 -41.97 0.56
CA ALA A 10 45.84 -41.51 0.32
C ALA A 10 45.80 -40.55 -0.88
N ALA A 11 45.17 -40.99 -1.95
CA ALA A 11 44.87 -40.13 -3.10
C ALA A 11 43.64 -39.22 -2.77
N MET A 12 43.90 -37.94 -2.65
CA MET A 12 42.87 -36.91 -2.45
C MET A 12 42.27 -36.54 -3.82
N ALA A 13 41.07 -37.06 -4.12
CA ALA A 13 40.29 -36.62 -5.28
C ALA A 13 39.64 -35.27 -5.00
N ALA A 14 40.16 -34.22 -5.61
CA ALA A 14 39.55 -32.89 -5.57
C ALA A 14 38.29 -32.87 -6.45
N LEU A 15 37.11 -32.88 -5.83
CA LEU A 15 35.81 -32.60 -6.53
C LEU A 15 35.77 -31.12 -6.81
N ALA A 16 35.99 -30.72 -8.07
CA ALA A 16 35.73 -29.35 -8.53
C ALA A 16 34.23 -29.15 -8.65
N LEU A 17 33.61 -28.45 -7.67
CA LEU A 17 32.27 -27.89 -7.83
C LEU A 17 32.35 -26.70 -8.78
N THR A 18 31.97 -26.93 -10.03
CA THR A 18 31.68 -25.85 -10.97
C THR A 18 30.31 -25.29 -10.63
N PRO A 19 30.15 -23.96 -10.35
CA PRO A 19 28.85 -23.36 -10.28
C PRO A 19 28.24 -23.36 -11.67
N ALA A 20 27.21 -24.17 -11.86
CA ALA A 20 26.35 -24.10 -13.05
C ALA A 20 25.56 -22.79 -12.94
N CYS A 21 26.10 -21.70 -13.48
CA CYS A 21 25.28 -20.53 -13.83
C CYS A 21 24.28 -21.05 -14.89
N ALA A 22 23.04 -21.23 -14.46
CA ALA A 22 21.93 -21.41 -15.37
C ALA A 22 21.74 -20.08 -16.12
N GLU A 23 22.44 -19.96 -17.25
CA GLU A 23 22.10 -18.95 -18.25
C GLU A 23 20.68 -19.27 -18.71
N SER A 24 19.74 -18.38 -18.30
CA SER A 24 18.41 -18.34 -18.89
C SER A 24 18.60 -18.13 -20.39
N LYS A 25 18.59 -19.22 -21.17
CA LYS A 25 18.59 -19.17 -22.62
C LYS A 25 17.32 -18.42 -23.04
N ALA A 26 17.46 -17.13 -23.39
CA ALA A 26 16.42 -16.45 -24.12
C ALA A 26 16.04 -17.31 -25.33
N ALA A 27 14.74 -17.57 -25.52
CA ALA A 27 14.24 -18.31 -26.66
C ALA A 27 14.80 -17.71 -27.96
N PRO A 28 15.15 -18.54 -28.96
CA PRO A 28 15.65 -18.04 -30.25
C PRO A 28 14.67 -17.03 -30.85
N VAL A 29 15.19 -15.99 -31.50
CA VAL A 29 14.42 -14.83 -32.00
C VAL A 29 13.22 -15.24 -32.85
N ALA A 30 13.37 -16.31 -33.65
CA ALA A 30 12.27 -16.84 -34.47
C ALA A 30 11.09 -17.41 -33.66
N ASP A 31 11.35 -18.05 -32.51
CA ASP A 31 10.31 -18.55 -31.61
C ASP A 31 9.64 -17.38 -30.87
N ARG A 32 10.37 -16.30 -30.67
CA ARG A 32 9.86 -15.12 -30.01
C ARG A 32 8.86 -14.37 -30.87
N GLU A 33 9.13 -14.11 -32.11
CA GLU A 33 8.22 -13.43 -33.05
C GLU A 33 6.93 -14.25 -33.24
N ALA A 34 7.02 -15.55 -33.38
CA ALA A 34 5.85 -16.42 -33.47
C ALA A 34 5.00 -16.38 -32.20
N MET A 35 5.64 -16.36 -31.03
CA MET A 35 4.94 -16.25 -29.75
C MET A 35 4.25 -14.87 -29.55
N GLU A 36 4.93 -13.80 -29.92
CA GLU A 36 4.36 -12.45 -29.88
C GLU A 36 3.14 -12.32 -30.80
N GLN A 37 3.17 -12.94 -31.97
CA GLN A 37 2.03 -12.98 -32.89
C GLN A 37 0.85 -13.75 -32.30
N VAL A 38 1.06 -14.93 -31.75
CA VAL A 38 0.02 -15.73 -31.09
C VAL A 38 -0.62 -14.99 -29.93
N VAL A 39 0.20 -14.35 -29.07
CA VAL A 39 -0.30 -13.55 -27.95
C VAL A 39 -1.14 -12.37 -28.43
N ARG A 40 -0.67 -11.68 -29.48
CA ARG A 40 -1.39 -10.57 -30.07
C ARG A 40 -2.75 -11.00 -30.64
N GLU A 41 -2.77 -12.07 -31.44
CA GLU A 41 -4.00 -12.61 -32.02
C GLU A 41 -4.98 -13.04 -30.91
N TYR A 42 -4.50 -13.75 -29.91
CA TYR A 42 -5.31 -14.20 -28.79
C TYR A 42 -5.95 -13.05 -28.01
N ILE A 43 -5.19 -11.97 -27.73
CA ILE A 43 -5.73 -10.78 -27.05
C ILE A 43 -6.77 -10.06 -27.91
N LEU A 44 -6.56 -9.99 -29.23
CA LEU A 44 -7.50 -9.32 -30.12
C LEU A 44 -8.79 -10.15 -30.35
N GLU A 45 -8.70 -11.47 -30.25
CA GLU A 45 -9.86 -12.37 -30.30
C GLU A 45 -10.60 -12.43 -28.95
N ASN A 46 -9.92 -12.16 -27.82
CA ASN A 46 -10.47 -12.21 -26.48
C ASN A 46 -10.17 -10.91 -25.70
N PRO A 47 -10.71 -9.77 -26.13
CA PRO A 47 -10.38 -8.46 -25.54
C PRO A 47 -10.78 -8.32 -24.08
N GLU A 48 -11.73 -9.12 -23.58
CA GLU A 48 -12.18 -9.18 -22.19
C GLU A 48 -11.06 -9.55 -21.21
N ILE A 49 -9.99 -10.21 -21.67
CA ILE A 49 -8.81 -10.50 -20.85
C ILE A 49 -8.14 -9.21 -20.35
N ILE A 50 -8.11 -8.18 -21.19
CA ILE A 50 -7.55 -6.87 -20.81
C ILE A 50 -8.41 -6.23 -19.74
N GLU A 51 -9.73 -6.26 -19.89
CA GLU A 51 -10.67 -5.74 -18.89
C GLU A 51 -10.49 -6.48 -17.54
N GLU A 52 -10.46 -7.82 -17.57
CA GLU A 52 -10.23 -8.63 -16.37
C GLU A 52 -8.88 -8.32 -15.71
N ALA A 53 -7.82 -8.17 -16.49
CA ALA A 53 -6.50 -7.82 -16.00
C ALA A 53 -6.48 -6.43 -15.33
N LEU A 54 -7.16 -5.44 -15.91
CA LEU A 54 -7.28 -4.10 -15.37
C LEU A 54 -8.08 -4.08 -14.06
N ILE A 55 -9.18 -4.83 -13.98
CA ILE A 55 -9.98 -4.98 -12.75
C ILE A 55 -9.12 -5.60 -11.64
N LYS A 56 -8.40 -6.68 -11.93
CA LYS A 56 -7.48 -7.33 -10.97
C LYS A 56 -6.35 -6.40 -10.52
N LEU A 57 -5.78 -5.64 -11.45
CA LEU A 57 -4.74 -4.66 -11.13
C LEU A 57 -5.27 -3.57 -10.22
N SER A 58 -6.43 -2.99 -10.54
CA SER A 58 -7.09 -1.97 -9.72
C SER A 58 -7.39 -2.47 -8.31
N ALA A 59 -7.97 -3.66 -8.19
CA ALA A 59 -8.24 -4.28 -6.88
C ALA A 59 -6.96 -4.49 -6.05
N LYS A 60 -5.87 -4.94 -6.70
CA LYS A 60 -4.57 -5.11 -6.04
C LYS A 60 -3.99 -3.78 -5.55
N GLN A 61 -4.07 -2.74 -6.39
CA GLN A 61 -3.60 -1.39 -6.02
C GLN A 61 -4.41 -0.81 -4.87
N GLN A 62 -5.74 -0.96 -4.90
CA GLN A 62 -6.62 -0.49 -3.83
C GLN A 62 -6.36 -1.23 -2.51
N ALA A 63 -6.16 -2.54 -2.54
CA ALA A 63 -5.81 -3.31 -1.36
C ALA A 63 -4.45 -2.87 -0.76
N ALA A 64 -3.45 -2.64 -1.61
CA ALA A 64 -2.14 -2.15 -1.17
C ALA A 64 -2.24 -0.74 -0.55
N ALA A 65 -2.95 0.17 -1.20
CA ALA A 65 -3.17 1.53 -0.71
C ALA A 65 -3.94 1.53 0.63
N SER A 66 -4.95 0.66 0.78
CA SER A 66 -5.69 0.51 2.04
C SER A 66 -4.79 0.01 3.18
N GLN A 67 -3.92 -0.96 2.92
CA GLN A 67 -2.97 -1.45 3.93
C GLN A 67 -1.97 -0.37 4.34
N GLU A 68 -1.47 0.40 3.38
CA GLU A 68 -0.54 1.50 3.66
C GLU A 68 -1.23 2.61 4.46
N ALA A 69 -2.46 2.98 4.10
CA ALA A 69 -3.26 3.95 4.84
C ALA A 69 -3.51 3.50 6.29
N GLN A 70 -3.87 2.23 6.51
CA GLN A 70 -4.06 1.69 7.86
C GLN A 70 -2.77 1.76 8.70
N LYS A 71 -1.61 1.44 8.10
CA LYS A 71 -0.32 1.57 8.78
C LYS A 71 0.00 3.03 9.11
N ALA A 72 -0.25 3.94 8.17
CA ALA A 72 -0.03 5.36 8.37
C ALA A 72 -0.92 5.92 9.49
N ILE A 73 -2.20 5.54 9.54
CA ILE A 73 -3.14 5.92 10.62
C ILE A 73 -2.64 5.38 11.96
N ALA A 74 -2.26 4.10 12.03
CA ALA A 74 -1.77 3.50 13.26
C ALA A 74 -0.48 4.17 13.76
N SER A 75 0.43 4.54 12.86
CA SER A 75 1.70 5.19 13.19
C SER A 75 1.52 6.66 13.64
N ASN A 76 0.43 7.30 13.27
CA ASN A 76 0.13 8.70 13.58
C ASN A 76 -1.12 8.84 14.47
N PHE A 77 -1.46 7.79 15.21
CA PHE A 77 -2.72 7.74 15.98
C PHE A 77 -2.91 8.96 16.89
N ASP A 78 -1.93 9.29 17.72
CA ASP A 78 -2.04 10.42 18.64
C ASP A 78 -2.11 11.76 17.91
N ALA A 79 -1.37 11.92 16.84
CA ALA A 79 -1.43 13.13 16.03
C ALA A 79 -2.79 13.31 15.32
N ILE A 80 -3.46 12.21 14.99
CA ILE A 80 -4.77 12.25 14.32
C ILE A 80 -5.91 12.43 15.32
N TYR A 81 -5.89 11.70 16.44
CA TYR A 81 -7.03 11.60 17.34
C TYR A 81 -6.89 12.39 18.63
N ASN A 82 -5.67 12.67 19.09
CA ASN A 82 -5.40 13.18 20.44
C ASN A 82 -4.51 14.44 20.46
N ASN A 83 -4.39 15.17 19.36
CA ASN A 83 -3.59 16.39 19.33
C ASN A 83 -4.32 17.50 20.11
N GLU A 84 -3.66 18.04 21.12
CA GLU A 84 -4.20 19.07 22.04
C GLU A 84 -4.54 20.41 21.36
N ASN A 85 -3.95 20.65 20.18
CA ASN A 85 -4.20 21.89 19.44
C ASN A 85 -5.39 21.80 18.48
N ASP A 86 -6.00 20.63 18.34
CA ASP A 86 -7.15 20.48 17.46
C ASP A 86 -8.44 20.93 18.11
N TYR A 87 -9.26 21.60 17.33
CA TYR A 87 -10.63 21.90 17.76
C TYR A 87 -11.49 20.62 17.71
N PHE A 88 -12.30 20.42 18.73
CA PHE A 88 -13.26 19.32 18.75
C PHE A 88 -14.59 19.74 19.35
N ILE A 89 -15.64 19.00 19.04
CA ILE A 89 -16.98 19.11 19.63
C ILE A 89 -17.41 17.76 20.21
N GLY A 90 -18.35 17.80 21.16
CA GLY A 90 -18.79 16.63 21.91
C GLY A 90 -17.95 16.35 23.15
N PRO A 91 -18.30 15.33 23.95
CA PRO A 91 -17.58 14.98 25.17
C PRO A 91 -16.16 14.50 24.88
N ALA A 92 -15.19 14.95 25.68
CA ALA A 92 -13.78 14.56 25.51
C ALA A 92 -13.54 13.06 25.74
N ASP A 93 -14.39 12.43 26.54
CA ASP A 93 -14.36 11.01 26.89
C ASP A 93 -15.35 10.15 26.09
N ALA A 94 -15.90 10.68 24.98
CA ALA A 94 -16.79 9.95 24.09
C ALA A 94 -16.12 8.65 23.58
N GLU A 95 -16.92 7.58 23.51
CA GLU A 95 -16.45 6.26 23.09
C GLU A 95 -15.97 6.23 21.63
N ILE A 96 -16.61 7.04 20.78
CA ILE A 96 -16.32 7.13 19.35
C ILE A 96 -15.69 8.49 19.03
N THR A 97 -14.57 8.48 18.33
CA THR A 97 -13.96 9.70 17.77
C THR A 97 -14.07 9.69 16.25
N VAL A 98 -14.76 10.68 15.71
CA VAL A 98 -14.80 10.99 14.29
C VAL A 98 -13.77 12.06 13.99
N VAL A 99 -12.97 11.91 12.95
CA VAL A 99 -12.02 12.93 12.51
C VAL A 99 -12.46 13.44 11.16
N GLU A 100 -12.75 14.72 11.06
CA GLU A 100 -13.06 15.40 9.81
C GLU A 100 -11.84 16.17 9.31
N PHE A 101 -11.35 15.80 8.14
CA PHE A 101 -10.36 16.59 7.40
C PHE A 101 -11.08 17.56 6.48
N PHE A 102 -10.88 18.85 6.65
CA PHE A 102 -11.63 19.86 5.90
C PHE A 102 -10.75 20.97 5.34
N ASP A 103 -11.27 21.63 4.30
CA ASP A 103 -10.71 22.86 3.73
C ASP A 103 -11.81 23.92 3.67
N TYR A 104 -11.53 25.12 4.13
CA TYR A 104 -12.48 26.26 4.18
C TYR A 104 -13.04 26.64 2.80
N ARG A 105 -12.37 26.30 1.70
CA ARG A 105 -12.83 26.56 0.34
C ARG A 105 -13.56 25.39 -0.29
N CYS A 106 -13.53 24.23 0.34
CA CYS A 106 -14.18 23.03 -0.15
C CYS A 106 -15.70 23.12 -0.02
N GLY A 107 -16.41 23.14 -1.17
CA GLY A 107 -17.88 23.22 -1.17
C GLY A 107 -18.56 21.99 -0.58
N TRP A 108 -17.92 20.82 -0.64
CA TRP A 108 -18.42 19.60 -0.03
C TRP A 108 -18.23 19.61 1.47
N CYS A 109 -17.08 20.08 1.96
CA CYS A 109 -16.82 20.26 3.39
C CYS A 109 -17.84 21.23 4.01
N LYS A 110 -18.18 22.32 3.32
CA LYS A 110 -19.22 23.25 3.79
C LYS A 110 -20.60 22.61 3.91
N ARG A 111 -20.93 21.64 3.08
CA ARG A 111 -22.19 20.92 3.15
C ARG A 111 -22.19 19.86 4.26
N SER A 112 -21.04 19.29 4.60
CA SER A 112 -20.93 18.30 5.66
C SER A 112 -20.98 18.91 7.06
N VAL A 113 -20.62 20.18 7.21
CA VAL A 113 -20.52 20.85 8.52
C VAL A 113 -21.78 20.68 9.37
N GLU A 114 -22.95 20.87 8.79
CA GLU A 114 -24.22 20.83 9.52
C GLU A 114 -24.45 19.47 10.18
N TRP A 115 -24.43 18.39 9.41
CA TRP A 115 -24.65 17.06 9.94
C TRP A 115 -23.48 16.56 10.82
N VAL A 116 -22.24 16.99 10.54
CA VAL A 116 -21.07 16.63 11.37
C VAL A 116 -21.18 17.26 12.74
N GLN A 117 -21.68 18.51 12.83
CA GLN A 117 -21.88 19.20 14.10
C GLN A 117 -23.02 18.60 14.94
N GLU A 118 -23.98 17.94 14.31
CA GLU A 118 -25.11 17.27 14.98
C GLU A 118 -24.72 15.89 15.56
N LEU A 119 -23.62 15.26 15.07
CA LEU A 119 -23.22 13.92 15.50
C LEU A 119 -23.15 13.72 17.03
N PRO A 120 -22.59 14.63 17.84
CA PRO A 120 -22.57 14.43 19.29
C PRO A 120 -23.97 14.34 19.89
N GLU A 121 -24.94 15.12 19.39
CA GLU A 121 -26.32 15.11 19.87
C GLU A 121 -27.08 13.90 19.34
N ASP A 122 -26.93 13.55 18.07
CA ASP A 122 -27.58 12.41 17.42
C ASP A 122 -27.20 11.05 18.04
N TYR A 123 -26.04 10.99 18.69
CA TYR A 123 -25.53 9.78 19.35
C TYR A 123 -25.44 9.92 20.87
N ASP A 124 -26.30 10.73 21.49
CA ASP A 124 -26.44 10.86 22.94
C ASP A 124 -25.11 11.16 23.68
N GLY A 125 -24.20 11.88 23.03
CA GLY A 125 -22.88 12.23 23.57
C GLY A 125 -21.84 11.09 23.47
N ASN A 126 -22.13 9.99 22.79
CA ASN A 126 -21.15 8.91 22.59
C ASN A 126 -20.15 9.20 21.46
N VAL A 127 -20.32 10.31 20.73
CA VAL A 127 -19.44 10.74 19.64
C VAL A 127 -18.81 12.07 19.98
N ARG A 128 -17.50 12.18 19.76
CA ARG A 128 -16.79 13.45 19.60
C ARG A 128 -16.29 13.59 18.17
N VAL A 129 -16.25 14.81 17.67
CA VAL A 129 -15.70 15.11 16.36
C VAL A 129 -14.47 15.99 16.51
N VAL A 130 -13.34 15.55 15.96
CA VAL A 130 -12.08 16.29 15.89
C VAL A 130 -11.93 16.87 14.49
N PHE A 131 -11.64 18.15 14.38
CA PHE A 131 -11.48 18.84 13.10
C PHE A 131 -10.00 19.02 12.76
N LYS A 132 -9.63 18.57 11.55
CA LYS A 132 -8.27 18.69 11.00
C LYS A 132 -8.28 19.56 9.76
N GLU A 133 -7.55 20.64 9.80
CA GLU A 133 -7.40 21.48 8.64
C GLU A 133 -6.48 20.84 7.59
N LEU A 134 -6.99 20.69 6.38
CA LEU A 134 -6.29 20.11 5.24
C LEU A 134 -6.46 21.00 4.01
N PRO A 135 -5.57 21.99 3.81
CA PRO A 135 -5.70 22.99 2.74
C PRO A 135 -5.38 22.41 1.35
N ILE A 136 -6.30 21.60 0.80
CA ILE A 136 -6.13 20.90 -0.48
C ILE A 136 -6.05 21.82 -1.70
N PHE A 137 -6.57 23.05 -1.58
CA PHE A 137 -6.56 24.03 -2.67
C PHE A 137 -5.37 25.03 -2.61
N GLY A 138 -4.49 24.90 -1.63
CA GLY A 138 -3.34 25.78 -1.46
C GLY A 138 -3.68 27.27 -1.29
N GLY A 139 -2.69 28.14 -1.29
CA GLY A 139 -2.86 29.60 -1.31
C GLY A 139 -3.75 30.14 -0.19
N ILE A 140 -4.95 30.63 -0.51
CA ILE A 140 -5.89 31.20 0.50
C ILE A 140 -6.35 30.13 1.51
N SER A 141 -6.46 28.86 1.11
CA SER A 141 -6.79 27.77 2.05
C SER A 141 -5.70 27.58 3.10
N GLU A 142 -4.42 27.63 2.70
CA GLU A 142 -3.27 27.60 3.63
C GLU A 142 -3.30 28.79 4.61
N THR A 143 -3.61 29.99 4.10
CA THR A 143 -3.70 31.19 4.96
C THR A 143 -4.84 31.08 5.96
N ALA A 144 -5.95 30.42 5.60
CA ALA A 144 -7.11 30.25 6.48
C ALA A 144 -6.88 29.17 7.56
N SER A 145 -5.89 28.29 7.35
CA SER A 145 -5.51 27.19 8.24
C SER A 145 -4.41 27.56 9.25
N LEU A 146 -3.95 28.79 9.26
CA LEU A 146 -2.93 29.33 10.19
C LEU A 146 -3.57 30.01 11.40
#